data_e077488ca0d67c6f3cff5489dbee112f
#
_entry.id   e077488ca0d67c6f3cff5489dbee112f
#
_cell.length_a   1.000
_cell.length_b   1.000
_cell.length_c   1.000
_cell.angle_alpha   90.00
_cell.angle_beta   90.00
_cell.angle_gamma   90.00
#
_symmetry.space_group_name_H-M   'P 1'
#
loop_
_entity.id
_entity.type
_entity.pdbx_description
1 polymer ?
#
loop_
_entity_poly.entity_id
_entity_poly.type
_entity_poly.pdbx_seq_one_letter_code
_entity_poly.pdbx_strand_id
1 'polypeptide(L)'
;MDQKSVIECCLKLKGKNIWLGSILILTLAGLSHPALSQERTALKTIRIGLPNRGVPNLGLIAAQRYGFFRAQGLDAELIVMRPSISLQTLMAGDLDYSTVLASAARASVSGLPLRIIMALTVGQDFSLVVRPDIRRVEDLKGRTLATSGVGEFTDVGARLLLKKYGLVPEVDVKLRALFGNHPLRLSALQAGQIDGTIMTMPYNKMAVKLGFRELVHLREFIKTPQGGLVTTVQRIRTEPDLVLRAVKAALMANRFLKENKSEFIKLLAKESGVNDPVVAGLIHEEIVKLYSDTGLVSDEAMQEFIANSKEALKVSREVSTLEIADLSFARKALSELK
;
A
#
# COMPACT_ATOMS: atom_id res chain seq x y z
N MET A 1 -11.72 13.32 -28.85
CA MET A 1 -11.46 14.19 -30.01
C MET A 1 -10.61 13.39 -30.99
N ASP A 2 -11.13 13.16 -32.17
CA ASP A 2 -10.69 12.20 -33.17
C ASP A 2 -9.48 12.75 -33.97
N GLN A 3 -8.57 11.83 -34.31
CA GLN A 3 -7.32 12.14 -35.07
C GLN A 3 -7.54 12.71 -36.49
N LYS A 4 -8.78 12.81 -36.95
CA LYS A 4 -9.11 13.34 -38.27
C LYS A 4 -9.14 14.88 -38.40
N SER A 5 -9.21 15.58 -37.27
CA SER A 5 -9.37 17.07 -37.31
C SER A 5 -8.05 17.84 -37.43
N VAL A 6 -6.89 17.18 -37.40
CA VAL A 6 -5.57 17.84 -37.49
C VAL A 6 -5.02 17.87 -38.92
N ILE A 7 -5.56 17.06 -39.84
CA ILE A 7 -5.05 16.94 -41.22
C ILE A 7 -5.72 17.93 -42.18
N GLU A 8 -6.89 18.48 -41.86
CA GLU A 8 -7.60 19.40 -42.77
C GLU A 8 -7.16 20.89 -42.75
N CYS A 9 -6.31 21.26 -41.79
CA CYS A 9 -5.87 22.66 -41.66
C CYS A 9 -4.67 23.06 -42.55
N CYS A 10 -4.01 22.10 -43.21
CA CYS A 10 -2.80 22.38 -44.03
C CYS A 10 -3.01 22.39 -45.55
N LEU A 11 -4.23 22.34 -46.06
CA LEU A 11 -4.49 22.23 -47.50
C LEU A 11 -5.26 23.40 -48.14
N LYS A 12 -5.17 24.63 -47.61
CA LYS A 12 -5.74 25.84 -48.27
C LYS A 12 -4.75 26.99 -48.31
N LEU A 13 -3.76 26.86 -49.20
CA LEU A 13 -3.12 28.03 -49.84
C LEU A 13 -2.62 27.61 -51.22
N LYS A 14 -3.54 27.62 -52.17
CA LYS A 14 -3.24 27.65 -53.60
C LYS A 14 -3.46 29.08 -54.10
N GLY A 15 -2.46 29.65 -54.74
CA GLY A 15 -2.69 30.86 -55.55
C GLY A 15 -1.45 31.56 -56.06
N LYS A 16 -1.00 31.15 -57.25
CA LYS A 16 -0.53 31.97 -58.36
C LYS A 16 0.91 32.47 -58.51
N ASN A 17 1.49 31.92 -59.56
CA ASN A 17 2.29 32.54 -60.65
C ASN A 17 3.79 32.85 -60.45
N ILE A 18 4.60 32.08 -61.15
CA ILE A 18 5.25 32.24 -62.51
C ILE A 18 6.67 32.87 -62.46
N TRP A 19 7.61 32.13 -63.06
CA TRP A 19 8.74 32.45 -63.95
C TRP A 19 10.19 32.32 -63.40
N LEU A 20 10.87 31.33 -64.00
CA LEU A 20 12.22 31.29 -64.58
C LEU A 20 13.48 31.46 -63.73
N GLY A 21 14.22 30.40 -63.76
CA GLY A 21 15.64 30.41 -64.13
C GLY A 21 16.64 30.37 -63.00
N SER A 22 17.18 29.24 -62.73
CA SER A 22 18.62 28.99 -62.67
C SER A 22 18.85 27.62 -61.97
N ILE A 23 19.42 26.71 -62.71
CA ILE A 23 19.94 25.42 -62.23
C ILE A 23 21.14 25.74 -61.32
N LEU A 24 20.97 25.55 -60.02
CA LEU A 24 22.09 25.49 -59.09
C LEU A 24 22.13 24.08 -58.51
N ILE A 25 23.03 23.27 -59.01
CA ILE A 25 23.32 21.95 -58.48
C ILE A 25 23.99 22.18 -57.12
N LEU A 26 23.21 22.17 -56.05
CA LEU A 26 23.76 22.04 -54.68
C LEU A 26 23.86 20.56 -54.34
N THR A 27 25.09 20.09 -54.32
CA THR A 27 25.47 18.80 -53.69
C THR A 27 25.03 18.80 -52.23
N LEU A 28 23.90 18.12 -51.92
CA LEU A 28 23.54 17.78 -50.54
C LEU A 28 24.55 16.77 -50.03
N ALA A 29 25.58 17.25 -49.34
CA ALA A 29 26.35 16.41 -48.44
C ALA A 29 25.41 15.91 -47.36
N GLY A 30 25.11 14.61 -47.41
CA GLY A 30 24.28 13.92 -46.42
C GLY A 30 24.87 14.05 -45.05
N LEU A 31 24.40 15.00 -44.25
CA LEU A 31 24.53 14.99 -42.80
C LEU A 31 23.62 13.87 -42.29
N SER A 32 24.15 12.65 -42.28
CA SER A 32 23.60 11.54 -41.48
C SER A 32 23.64 11.97 -40.02
N HIS A 33 22.55 12.54 -39.53
CA HIS A 33 22.36 12.64 -38.09
C HIS A 33 22.26 11.20 -37.57
N PRO A 34 23.13 10.76 -36.67
CA PRO A 34 22.87 9.52 -35.99
C PRO A 34 21.55 9.74 -35.24
N ALA A 35 20.50 9.10 -35.71
CA ALA A 35 19.31 8.92 -34.91
C ALA A 35 19.79 8.26 -33.62
N LEU A 36 19.88 9.05 -32.55
CA LEU A 36 20.00 8.52 -31.19
C LEU A 36 18.76 7.67 -30.98
N SER A 37 18.87 6.41 -31.37
CA SER A 37 17.97 5.35 -30.95
C SER A 37 18.10 5.34 -29.44
N GLN A 38 17.22 6.06 -28.76
CA GLN A 38 17.02 5.88 -27.33
C GLN A 38 16.53 4.43 -27.20
N GLU A 39 17.45 3.51 -26.93
CA GLU A 39 17.11 2.17 -26.50
C GLU A 39 16.09 2.33 -25.37
N ARG A 40 14.82 2.08 -25.66
CA ARG A 40 13.80 1.94 -24.63
C ARG A 40 14.20 0.72 -23.82
N THR A 41 14.98 0.94 -22.77
CA THR A 41 15.35 -0.11 -21.82
C THR A 41 14.04 -0.79 -21.41
N ALA A 42 13.93 -2.09 -21.71
CA ALA A 42 12.73 -2.84 -21.39
C ALA A 42 12.46 -2.75 -19.89
N LEU A 43 11.23 -2.41 -19.52
CA LEU A 43 10.83 -2.31 -18.13
C LEU A 43 10.96 -3.68 -17.46
N LYS A 44 11.56 -3.72 -16.28
CA LYS A 44 11.61 -4.94 -15.47
C LYS A 44 10.27 -5.12 -14.75
N THR A 45 9.57 -6.20 -15.04
CA THR A 45 8.33 -6.54 -14.31
C THR A 45 8.65 -6.87 -12.87
N ILE A 46 7.86 -6.32 -11.95
CA ILE A 46 7.85 -6.66 -10.52
C ILE A 46 6.42 -6.95 -10.06
N ARG A 47 6.25 -7.93 -9.17
CA ARG A 47 4.96 -8.32 -8.61
C ARG A 47 4.90 -8.00 -7.13
N ILE A 48 3.84 -7.27 -6.73
CA ILE A 48 3.66 -6.80 -5.36
C ILE A 48 2.33 -7.33 -4.82
N GLY A 49 2.38 -8.17 -3.79
CA GLY A 49 1.20 -8.67 -3.09
C GLY A 49 0.70 -7.67 -2.05
N LEU A 50 -0.60 -7.36 -2.07
CA LEU A 50 -1.25 -6.48 -1.11
C LEU A 50 -2.59 -7.05 -0.63
N PRO A 51 -2.98 -6.81 0.65
CA PRO A 51 -4.20 -7.42 1.20
C PRO A 51 -5.49 -6.78 0.66
N ASN A 52 -5.41 -5.55 0.20
CA ASN A 52 -6.53 -4.79 -0.36
C ASN A 52 -6.02 -3.54 -1.09
N ARG A 53 -6.91 -2.89 -1.83
CA ARG A 53 -6.64 -1.62 -2.52
C ARG A 53 -7.09 -0.39 -1.69
N GLY A 54 -7.11 -0.53 -0.37
CA GLY A 54 -7.49 0.52 0.56
C GLY A 54 -6.42 1.59 0.77
N VAL A 55 -6.79 2.57 1.57
CA VAL A 55 -6.02 3.81 1.79
C VAL A 55 -4.54 3.59 2.13
N PRO A 56 -4.15 2.62 2.99
CA PRO A 56 -2.73 2.41 3.31
C PRO A 56 -1.86 1.97 2.13
N ASN A 57 -2.47 1.41 1.09
CA ASN A 57 -1.78 0.93 -0.12
C ASN A 57 -1.92 1.90 -1.32
N LEU A 58 -2.65 3.03 -1.17
CA LEU A 58 -2.86 3.97 -2.28
C LEU A 58 -1.55 4.55 -2.80
N GLY A 59 -0.50 4.67 -1.97
CA GLY A 59 0.82 5.09 -2.42
C GLY A 59 1.40 4.18 -3.51
N LEU A 60 1.28 2.85 -3.36
CA LEU A 60 1.73 1.90 -4.38
C LEU A 60 0.84 1.92 -5.63
N ILE A 61 -0.47 2.08 -5.44
CA ILE A 61 -1.41 2.22 -6.56
C ILE A 61 -1.12 3.50 -7.33
N ALA A 62 -0.82 4.59 -6.65
CA ALA A 62 -0.35 5.84 -7.27
C ALA A 62 0.98 5.64 -8.00
N ALA A 63 1.92 4.88 -7.40
CA ALA A 63 3.21 4.59 -8.04
C ALA A 63 3.03 3.85 -9.38
N GLN A 64 2.11 2.90 -9.43
CA GLN A 64 1.75 2.20 -10.66
C GLN A 64 1.03 3.15 -11.65
N ARG A 65 0.00 3.84 -11.19
CA ARG A 65 -0.93 4.60 -12.05
C ARG A 65 -0.32 5.87 -12.63
N TYR A 66 0.45 6.60 -11.83
CA TYR A 66 1.10 7.86 -12.23
C TYR A 66 2.51 7.67 -12.76
N GLY A 67 2.95 6.41 -12.96
CA GLY A 67 4.19 6.09 -13.65
C GLY A 67 5.45 6.21 -12.83
N PHE A 68 5.39 6.33 -11.49
CA PHE A 68 6.59 6.37 -10.64
C PHE A 68 7.42 5.10 -10.74
N PHE A 69 6.78 3.92 -10.85
CA PHE A 69 7.51 2.68 -11.13
C PHE A 69 8.18 2.73 -12.50
N ARG A 70 7.48 3.18 -13.54
CA ARG A 70 8.03 3.28 -14.90
C ARG A 70 9.20 4.25 -14.97
N ALA A 71 9.13 5.37 -14.24
CA ALA A 71 10.24 6.32 -14.12
C ALA A 71 11.49 5.69 -13.49
N GLN A 72 11.31 4.63 -12.71
CA GLN A 72 12.41 3.81 -12.15
C GLN A 72 12.72 2.55 -13.01
N GLY A 73 12.24 2.48 -14.26
CA GLY A 73 12.47 1.34 -15.15
C GLY A 73 11.74 0.06 -14.74
N LEU A 74 10.63 0.18 -13.98
CA LEU A 74 9.85 -0.94 -13.46
C LEU A 74 8.45 -0.95 -14.05
N ASP A 75 7.92 -2.16 -14.33
CA ASP A 75 6.50 -2.38 -14.60
C ASP A 75 5.91 -3.19 -13.45
N ALA A 76 5.09 -2.53 -12.61
CA ALA A 76 4.60 -3.13 -11.38
C ALA A 76 3.22 -3.75 -11.56
N GLU A 77 3.08 -5.04 -11.21
CA GLU A 77 1.82 -5.77 -11.10
C GLU A 77 1.39 -5.78 -9.62
N LEU A 78 0.25 -5.18 -9.30
CA LEU A 78 -0.32 -5.15 -7.95
C LEU A 78 -1.38 -6.24 -7.81
N ILE A 79 -1.12 -7.25 -6.98
CA ILE A 79 -1.94 -8.46 -6.87
C ILE A 79 -2.59 -8.51 -5.49
N VAL A 80 -3.93 -8.47 -5.46
CA VAL A 80 -4.69 -8.55 -4.20
C VAL A 80 -4.78 -10.00 -3.75
N MET A 81 -4.30 -10.29 -2.53
CA MET A 81 -4.32 -11.62 -1.95
C MET A 81 -4.30 -11.58 -0.42
N ARG A 82 -4.69 -12.68 0.22
CA ARG A 82 -4.64 -12.78 1.69
C ARG A 82 -3.20 -12.68 2.20
N PRO A 83 -2.96 -12.05 3.38
CA PRO A 83 -1.63 -11.88 3.95
C PRO A 83 -0.79 -13.16 4.04
N SER A 84 -1.40 -14.26 4.50
CA SER A 84 -0.71 -15.56 4.60
C SER A 84 -0.27 -16.11 3.24
N ILE A 85 -1.11 -15.98 2.22
CA ILE A 85 -0.80 -16.40 0.84
C ILE A 85 0.30 -15.50 0.28
N SER A 86 0.23 -14.19 0.51
CA SER A 86 1.24 -13.24 0.02
C SER A 86 2.67 -13.58 0.50
N LEU A 87 2.84 -13.99 1.76
CA LEU A 87 4.15 -14.40 2.24
C LEU A 87 4.61 -15.75 1.68
N GLN A 88 3.70 -16.72 1.50
CA GLN A 88 4.02 -18.00 0.88
C GLN A 88 4.46 -17.81 -0.57
N THR A 89 3.72 -17.00 -1.33
CA THR A 89 4.02 -16.67 -2.74
C THR A 89 5.32 -15.88 -2.87
N LEU A 90 5.60 -14.97 -1.92
CA LEU A 90 6.88 -14.25 -1.83
C LEU A 90 8.06 -15.22 -1.59
N MET A 91 7.89 -16.18 -0.69
CA MET A 91 8.91 -17.19 -0.40
C MET A 91 9.13 -18.17 -1.57
N ALA A 92 8.08 -18.45 -2.35
CA ALA A 92 8.17 -19.26 -3.57
C ALA A 92 8.85 -18.53 -4.75
N GLY A 93 9.00 -17.19 -4.66
CA GLY A 93 9.61 -16.38 -5.72
C GLY A 93 8.62 -15.91 -6.79
N ASP A 94 7.33 -16.19 -6.65
CA ASP A 94 6.28 -15.76 -7.58
C ASP A 94 5.85 -14.31 -7.34
N LEU A 95 6.17 -13.75 -6.15
CA LEU A 95 6.14 -12.32 -5.85
C LEU A 95 7.54 -11.78 -5.61
N ASP A 96 7.73 -10.50 -5.90
CA ASP A 96 8.95 -9.76 -5.60
C ASP A 96 8.86 -9.04 -4.25
N TYR A 97 7.67 -8.55 -3.93
CA TYR A 97 7.39 -7.79 -2.69
C TYR A 97 6.01 -8.14 -2.13
N SER A 98 5.88 -7.93 -0.82
CA SER A 98 4.60 -7.98 -0.09
C SER A 98 4.44 -6.74 0.78
N THR A 99 3.19 -6.34 1.08
CA THR A 99 2.94 -5.15 1.90
C THR A 99 2.59 -5.45 3.36
N VAL A 100 2.60 -6.70 3.77
CA VAL A 100 2.10 -7.17 5.08
C VAL A 100 3.18 -7.19 6.16
N LEU A 101 3.57 -6.01 6.68
CA LEU A 101 4.70 -5.84 7.60
C LEU A 101 4.61 -6.70 8.86
N ALA A 102 3.49 -6.67 9.58
CA ALA A 102 3.34 -7.38 10.85
C ALA A 102 3.44 -8.91 10.69
N SER A 103 2.84 -9.45 9.61
CA SER A 103 2.94 -10.87 9.30
C SER A 103 4.36 -11.26 8.89
N ALA A 104 5.05 -10.38 8.14
CA ALA A 104 6.43 -10.60 7.73
C ALA A 104 7.41 -10.53 8.92
N ALA A 105 7.24 -9.56 9.83
CA ALA A 105 8.03 -9.48 11.05
C ALA A 105 7.91 -10.77 11.86
N ARG A 106 6.68 -11.28 12.04
CA ARG A 106 6.42 -12.54 12.73
C ARG A 106 7.08 -13.73 12.03
N ALA A 107 6.99 -13.80 10.71
CA ALA A 107 7.63 -14.83 9.90
C ALA A 107 9.18 -14.76 10.03
N SER A 108 9.75 -13.56 10.07
CA SER A 108 11.20 -13.38 10.28
C SER A 108 11.63 -13.79 11.67
N VAL A 109 10.85 -13.48 12.71
CA VAL A 109 11.11 -13.95 14.10
C VAL A 109 11.06 -15.48 14.18
N SER A 110 10.24 -16.15 13.38
CA SER A 110 10.23 -17.63 13.27
C SER A 110 11.36 -18.19 12.39
N GLY A 111 12.23 -17.35 11.83
CA GLY A 111 13.41 -17.76 11.08
C GLY A 111 13.28 -17.69 9.55
N LEU A 112 12.14 -17.22 9.01
CA LEU A 112 12.00 -17.04 7.55
C LEU A 112 12.90 -15.89 7.06
N PRO A 113 13.58 -16.04 5.90
CA PRO A 113 14.53 -15.05 5.39
C PRO A 113 13.82 -13.87 4.70
N LEU A 114 12.96 -13.18 5.44
CA LEU A 114 12.24 -11.99 4.99
C LEU A 114 12.80 -10.72 5.65
N ARG A 115 12.70 -9.59 4.96
CA ARG A 115 13.10 -8.27 5.49
C ARG A 115 12.07 -7.22 5.13
N ILE A 116 11.69 -6.41 6.11
CA ILE A 116 11.03 -5.13 5.88
C ILE A 116 12.08 -4.17 5.31
N ILE A 117 11.83 -3.59 4.14
CA ILE A 117 12.76 -2.69 3.45
C ILE A 117 12.31 -1.24 3.48
N MET A 118 11.03 -0.99 3.70
CA MET A 118 10.47 0.34 3.98
C MET A 118 9.07 0.25 4.60
N ALA A 119 8.67 1.34 5.28
CA ALA A 119 7.28 1.57 5.69
C ALA A 119 6.59 2.58 4.76
N LEU A 120 5.36 2.29 4.36
CA LEU A 120 4.48 3.24 3.66
C LEU A 120 3.75 4.17 4.61
N THR A 121 3.49 3.69 5.85
CA THR A 121 2.82 4.45 6.90
C THR A 121 3.64 4.44 8.18
N VAL A 122 3.44 5.44 9.05
CA VAL A 122 4.12 5.54 10.35
C VAL A 122 3.27 5.00 11.51
N GLY A 123 2.06 4.52 11.24
CA GLY A 123 1.14 3.98 12.25
C GLY A 123 -0.02 3.23 11.61
N GLN A 124 -1.01 2.91 12.46
CA GLN A 124 -2.20 2.13 12.10
C GLN A 124 -3.41 3.03 11.89
N ASP A 125 -4.21 2.78 10.85
CA ASP A 125 -5.54 3.39 10.69
C ASP A 125 -6.69 2.44 11.01
N PHE A 126 -6.38 1.27 11.60
CA PHE A 126 -7.40 0.32 12.02
C PHE A 126 -8.22 0.82 13.19
N SER A 127 -9.51 0.60 13.14
CA SER A 127 -10.43 0.85 14.24
C SER A 127 -11.44 -0.28 14.45
N LEU A 128 -11.88 -0.42 15.69
CA LEU A 128 -13.00 -1.29 16.05
C LEU A 128 -14.30 -0.61 15.67
N VAL A 129 -15.04 -1.22 14.75
CA VAL A 129 -16.38 -0.80 14.33
C VAL A 129 -17.39 -1.82 14.82
N VAL A 130 -18.48 -1.35 15.45
CA VAL A 130 -19.49 -2.18 16.10
C VAL A 130 -20.90 -1.72 15.80
N ARG A 131 -21.87 -2.55 16.13
CA ARG A 131 -23.31 -2.24 16.06
C ARG A 131 -23.66 -1.05 16.95
N PRO A 132 -24.75 -0.30 16.65
CA PRO A 132 -25.13 0.92 17.38
C PRO A 132 -25.49 0.70 18.86
N ASP A 133 -25.93 -0.51 19.23
CA ASP A 133 -26.26 -0.90 20.60
C ASP A 133 -25.03 -1.11 21.49
N ILE A 134 -23.85 -1.31 20.92
CA ILE A 134 -22.58 -1.46 21.61
C ILE A 134 -21.95 -0.08 21.78
N ARG A 135 -21.82 0.38 23.03
CA ARG A 135 -21.37 1.76 23.33
C ARG A 135 -19.94 1.83 23.85
N ARG A 136 -19.43 0.73 24.41
CA ARG A 136 -18.09 0.57 24.94
C ARG A 136 -17.56 -0.83 24.68
N VAL A 137 -16.27 -1.05 24.82
CA VAL A 137 -15.64 -2.33 24.45
C VAL A 137 -16.14 -3.47 25.33
N GLU A 138 -16.43 -3.20 26.60
CA GLU A 138 -16.93 -4.20 27.55
C GLU A 138 -18.32 -4.75 27.17
N ASP A 139 -19.11 -4.01 26.40
CA ASP A 139 -20.42 -4.46 25.87
C ASP A 139 -20.28 -5.58 24.80
N LEU A 140 -19.03 -5.90 24.40
CA LEU A 140 -18.75 -7.02 23.51
C LEU A 140 -18.84 -8.38 24.19
N LYS A 141 -19.01 -8.44 25.51
CA LYS A 141 -19.15 -9.72 26.21
C LYS A 141 -20.37 -10.50 25.67
N GLY A 142 -20.14 -11.75 25.28
CA GLY A 142 -21.12 -12.61 24.61
C GLY A 142 -21.35 -12.34 23.12
N ARG A 143 -20.63 -11.39 22.53
CA ARG A 143 -20.75 -10.96 21.13
C ARG A 143 -19.73 -11.63 20.21
N THR A 144 -19.88 -11.41 18.91
CA THR A 144 -19.01 -11.95 17.87
C THR A 144 -18.30 -10.82 17.13
N LEU A 145 -16.95 -10.84 17.14
CA LEU A 145 -16.12 -10.00 16.31
C LEU A 145 -15.60 -10.75 15.09
N ALA A 146 -15.68 -10.15 13.91
CA ALA A 146 -15.04 -10.70 12.73
C ALA A 146 -13.60 -10.21 12.58
N THR A 147 -12.73 -11.14 12.14
CA THR A 147 -11.33 -10.86 11.77
C THR A 147 -11.05 -11.33 10.34
N SER A 148 -9.92 -10.94 9.74
CA SER A 148 -9.54 -11.37 8.40
C SER A 148 -9.06 -12.83 8.34
N GLY A 149 -8.55 -13.35 9.47
CA GLY A 149 -8.05 -14.71 9.60
C GLY A 149 -7.28 -14.88 10.89
N VAL A 150 -7.22 -16.11 11.37
CA VAL A 150 -6.50 -16.45 12.62
C VAL A 150 -5.01 -16.10 12.48
N GLY A 151 -4.49 -15.36 13.44
CA GLY A 151 -3.10 -14.91 13.46
C GLY A 151 -2.77 -13.78 12.49
N GLU A 152 -3.72 -13.30 11.66
CA GLU A 152 -3.53 -12.09 10.87
C GLU A 152 -3.66 -10.83 11.75
N PHE A 153 -3.28 -9.65 11.20
CA PHE A 153 -3.22 -8.41 11.99
C PHE A 153 -4.54 -8.09 12.71
N THR A 154 -5.69 -8.25 12.04
CA THR A 154 -7.00 -7.94 12.65
C THR A 154 -7.36 -8.90 13.77
N ASP A 155 -6.92 -10.15 13.72
CA ASP A 155 -7.10 -11.12 14.80
C ASP A 155 -6.19 -10.76 15.98
N VAL A 156 -4.92 -10.52 15.73
CA VAL A 156 -3.96 -10.09 16.76
C VAL A 156 -4.42 -8.79 17.42
N GLY A 157 -4.82 -7.80 16.60
CA GLY A 157 -5.34 -6.51 17.08
C GLY A 157 -6.61 -6.67 17.92
N ALA A 158 -7.54 -7.54 17.51
CA ALA A 158 -8.74 -7.85 18.29
C ALA A 158 -8.39 -8.47 19.65
N ARG A 159 -7.47 -9.44 19.67
CA ARG A 159 -7.03 -10.10 20.91
C ARG A 159 -6.34 -9.13 21.87
N LEU A 160 -5.46 -8.27 21.37
CA LEU A 160 -4.80 -7.22 22.15
C LEU A 160 -5.81 -6.23 22.71
N LEU A 161 -6.75 -5.77 21.87
CA LEU A 161 -7.81 -4.85 22.28
C LEU A 161 -8.67 -5.47 23.39
N LEU A 162 -9.17 -6.68 23.19
CA LEU A 162 -10.01 -7.36 24.19
C LEU A 162 -9.28 -7.52 25.53
N LYS A 163 -8.02 -7.99 25.51
CA LYS A 163 -7.18 -8.10 26.72
C LYS A 163 -7.02 -6.76 27.44
N LYS A 164 -6.77 -5.66 26.70
CA LYS A 164 -6.63 -4.30 27.24
C LYS A 164 -7.87 -3.85 28.02
N TYR A 165 -9.04 -4.29 27.59
CA TYR A 165 -10.33 -3.97 28.24
C TYR A 165 -10.85 -5.10 29.16
N GLY A 166 -9.97 -6.03 29.56
CA GLY A 166 -10.30 -7.07 30.53
C GLY A 166 -11.18 -8.21 30.00
N LEU A 167 -11.34 -8.32 28.68
CA LEU A 167 -12.11 -9.40 28.04
C LEU A 167 -11.19 -10.51 27.55
N VAL A 168 -11.60 -11.75 27.74
CA VAL A 168 -10.86 -12.94 27.32
C VAL A 168 -11.32 -13.36 25.93
N PRO A 169 -10.43 -13.29 24.90
CA PRO A 169 -10.76 -13.73 23.55
C PRO A 169 -11.19 -15.20 23.52
N GLU A 170 -12.18 -15.54 22.72
CA GLU A 170 -12.83 -16.86 22.56
C GLU A 170 -13.65 -17.33 23.77
N VAL A 171 -13.50 -16.70 24.94
CA VAL A 171 -14.30 -16.98 26.14
C VAL A 171 -15.41 -15.93 26.31
N ASP A 172 -15.01 -14.66 26.45
CA ASP A 172 -15.96 -13.55 26.58
C ASP A 172 -16.48 -13.05 25.23
N VAL A 173 -15.66 -13.10 24.18
CA VAL A 173 -15.97 -12.62 22.84
C VAL A 173 -15.53 -13.64 21.80
N LYS A 174 -16.46 -14.09 20.96
CA LYS A 174 -16.16 -15.01 19.85
C LYS A 174 -15.43 -14.28 18.74
N LEU A 175 -14.31 -14.84 18.25
CA LEU A 175 -13.60 -14.33 17.09
C LEU A 175 -13.93 -15.20 15.87
N ARG A 176 -14.58 -14.62 14.88
CA ARG A 176 -14.96 -15.31 13.64
C ARG A 176 -14.06 -14.88 12.49
N ALA A 177 -13.33 -15.80 11.92
CA ALA A 177 -12.57 -15.55 10.70
C ALA A 177 -13.55 -15.39 9.51
N LEU A 178 -13.64 -14.20 8.96
CA LEU A 178 -14.29 -13.90 7.70
C LEU A 178 -13.20 -13.51 6.68
N PHE A 179 -12.72 -14.52 5.98
CA PHE A 179 -11.71 -14.35 4.94
C PHE A 179 -12.26 -13.45 3.83
N GLY A 180 -11.49 -12.43 3.49
CA GLY A 180 -11.87 -11.49 2.45
C GLY A 180 -11.55 -10.05 2.82
N ASN A 181 -12.09 -9.15 2.00
CA ASN A 181 -11.84 -7.73 2.14
C ASN A 181 -12.82 -7.06 3.12
N HIS A 182 -12.59 -5.78 3.40
CA HIS A 182 -13.44 -4.98 4.28
C HIS A 182 -14.92 -4.91 3.83
N PRO A 183 -15.26 -4.81 2.52
CA PRO A 183 -16.65 -4.86 2.05
C PRO A 183 -17.41 -6.08 2.56
N LEU A 184 -16.82 -7.28 2.54
CA LEU A 184 -17.47 -8.49 3.02
C LEU A 184 -17.80 -8.39 4.52
N ARG A 185 -16.86 -7.92 5.34
CA ARG A 185 -17.08 -7.74 6.78
C ARG A 185 -18.10 -6.63 7.07
N LEU A 186 -18.11 -5.56 6.28
CA LEU A 186 -19.14 -4.51 6.38
C LEU A 186 -20.52 -5.06 6.06
N SER A 187 -20.66 -5.85 4.99
CA SER A 187 -21.92 -6.51 4.64
C SER A 187 -22.40 -7.47 5.72
N ALA A 188 -21.47 -8.25 6.31
CA ALA A 188 -21.80 -9.16 7.42
C ALA A 188 -22.26 -8.40 8.67
N LEU A 189 -21.67 -7.24 8.95
CA LEU A 189 -22.08 -6.35 10.04
C LEU A 189 -23.47 -5.77 9.78
N GLN A 190 -23.77 -5.31 8.56
CA GLN A 190 -25.08 -4.82 8.14
C GLN A 190 -26.16 -5.91 8.23
N ALA A 191 -25.82 -7.13 7.86
CA ALA A 191 -26.72 -8.28 7.94
C ALA A 191 -26.91 -8.83 9.37
N GLY A 192 -26.24 -8.25 10.38
CA GLY A 192 -26.32 -8.71 11.77
C GLY A 192 -25.67 -10.08 12.02
N GLN A 193 -24.83 -10.57 11.10
CA GLN A 193 -24.14 -11.84 11.24
C GLN A 193 -22.94 -11.76 12.20
N ILE A 194 -22.48 -10.54 12.48
CA ILE A 194 -21.42 -10.20 13.42
C ILE A 194 -21.83 -8.93 14.18
N ASP A 195 -21.28 -8.76 15.39
CA ASP A 195 -21.56 -7.59 16.23
C ASP A 195 -20.51 -6.48 16.06
N GLY A 196 -19.33 -6.83 15.55
CA GLY A 196 -18.29 -5.87 15.25
C GLY A 196 -17.16 -6.47 14.42
N THR A 197 -16.26 -5.60 13.99
CA THR A 197 -15.06 -5.99 13.21
C THR A 197 -14.01 -4.88 13.25
N ILE A 198 -12.77 -5.23 12.94
CA ILE A 198 -11.68 -4.26 12.77
C ILE A 198 -11.56 -3.88 11.31
N MET A 199 -11.64 -2.58 11.02
CA MET A 199 -11.60 -2.01 9.67
C MET A 199 -10.60 -0.85 9.56
N THR A 200 -10.15 -0.60 8.32
CA THR A 200 -9.36 0.59 7.95
C THR A 200 -10.21 1.59 7.17
N MET A 201 -9.72 2.82 7.02
CA MET A 201 -10.30 3.76 6.06
C MET A 201 -10.26 3.20 4.62
N PRO A 202 -11.28 3.46 3.81
CA PRO A 202 -12.46 4.28 4.10
C PRO A 202 -13.60 3.51 4.79
N TYR A 203 -13.50 2.20 4.98
CA TYR A 203 -14.62 1.32 5.36
C TYR A 203 -15.13 1.57 6.78
N ASN A 204 -14.25 1.96 7.73
CA ASN A 204 -14.67 2.42 9.05
C ASN A 204 -15.55 3.68 8.96
N LYS A 205 -15.18 4.68 8.13
CA LYS A 205 -15.98 5.90 7.94
C LYS A 205 -17.27 5.62 7.17
N MET A 206 -17.26 4.69 6.20
CA MET A 206 -18.47 4.22 5.54
C MET A 206 -19.42 3.55 6.52
N ALA A 207 -18.91 2.71 7.43
CA ALA A 207 -19.71 2.07 8.46
C ALA A 207 -20.33 3.11 9.41
N VAL A 208 -19.58 4.12 9.84
CA VAL A 208 -20.11 5.22 10.67
C VAL A 208 -21.26 5.96 9.94
N LYS A 209 -21.09 6.24 8.65
CA LYS A 209 -22.17 6.85 7.83
C LYS A 209 -23.43 5.97 7.75
N LEU A 210 -23.28 4.64 7.85
CA LEU A 210 -24.38 3.68 7.89
C LEU A 210 -24.99 3.49 9.30
N GLY A 211 -24.54 4.27 10.29
CA GLY A 211 -25.05 4.25 11.66
C GLY A 211 -24.33 3.32 12.62
N PHE A 212 -23.26 2.65 12.19
CA PHE A 212 -22.39 1.87 13.08
C PHE A 212 -21.50 2.77 13.92
N ARG A 213 -20.91 2.24 14.99
CA ARG A 213 -20.03 3.01 15.89
C ARG A 213 -18.57 2.63 15.68
N GLU A 214 -17.71 3.63 15.54
CA GLU A 214 -16.26 3.49 15.66
C GLU A 214 -15.90 3.74 17.12
N LEU A 215 -15.44 2.71 17.86
CA LEU A 215 -15.23 2.79 19.31
C LEU A 215 -13.77 3.12 19.68
N VAL A 216 -12.81 2.43 19.05
CA VAL A 216 -11.38 2.49 19.45
C VAL A 216 -10.53 2.44 18.21
N HIS A 217 -9.53 3.32 18.13
CA HIS A 217 -8.47 3.25 17.14
C HIS A 217 -7.31 2.40 17.67
N LEU A 218 -6.89 1.40 16.90
CA LEU A 218 -5.78 0.53 17.31
C LEU A 218 -4.45 1.30 17.47
N ARG A 219 -4.29 2.43 16.77
CA ARG A 219 -3.13 3.34 16.93
C ARG A 219 -2.95 3.88 18.36
N GLU A 220 -3.95 3.81 19.20
CA GLU A 220 -3.84 4.23 20.60
C GLU A 220 -2.90 3.32 21.41
N PHE A 221 -2.72 2.07 20.98
CA PHE A 221 -1.91 1.09 21.67
C PHE A 221 -1.04 0.21 20.76
N ILE A 222 -1.16 0.31 19.43
CA ILE A 222 -0.28 -0.36 18.45
C ILE A 222 0.42 0.73 17.66
N LYS A 223 1.74 0.87 17.83
CA LYS A 223 2.55 1.91 17.20
C LYS A 223 3.23 1.47 15.91
N THR A 224 3.18 0.17 15.60
CA THR A 224 3.82 -0.38 14.39
C THR A 224 3.18 0.17 13.12
N PRO A 225 3.97 0.37 12.04
CA PRO A 225 3.46 0.74 10.73
C PRO A 225 2.48 -0.30 10.19
N GLN A 226 1.48 0.15 9.43
CA GLN A 226 0.46 -0.73 8.86
C GLN A 226 0.93 -1.40 7.58
N GLY A 227 1.50 -0.63 6.66
CA GLY A 227 1.92 -1.09 5.34
C GLY A 227 3.34 -0.65 5.00
N GLY A 228 3.96 -1.39 4.07
CA GLY A 228 5.30 -1.11 3.61
C GLY A 228 5.69 -2.07 2.50
N LEU A 229 7.00 -2.23 2.28
CA LEU A 229 7.53 -3.25 1.39
C LEU A 229 8.36 -4.25 2.17
N VAL A 230 8.07 -5.51 1.92
CA VAL A 230 8.82 -6.68 2.41
C VAL A 230 9.36 -7.43 1.21
N THR A 231 10.57 -7.95 1.33
CA THR A 231 11.15 -8.85 0.32
C THR A 231 12.01 -9.92 0.98
N THR A 232 12.54 -10.86 0.19
CA THR A 232 13.42 -11.92 0.69
C THR A 232 14.87 -11.43 0.81
N VAL A 233 15.63 -12.04 1.75
CA VAL A 233 17.08 -11.83 1.87
C VAL A 233 17.80 -12.18 0.57
N GLN A 234 17.32 -13.19 -0.15
CA GLN A 234 17.88 -13.57 -1.45
C GLN A 234 17.79 -12.41 -2.43
N ARG A 235 16.61 -11.79 -2.62
CA ARG A 235 16.43 -10.65 -3.54
C ARG A 235 17.28 -9.44 -3.16
N ILE A 236 17.38 -9.15 -1.87
CA ILE A 236 18.28 -8.09 -1.38
C ILE A 236 19.72 -8.32 -1.85
N ARG A 237 20.19 -9.57 -1.84
CA ARG A 237 21.55 -9.92 -2.24
C ARG A 237 21.75 -9.96 -3.74
N THR A 238 20.78 -10.50 -4.50
CA THR A 238 20.92 -10.73 -5.94
C THR A 238 20.51 -9.55 -6.80
N GLU A 239 19.55 -8.72 -6.34
CA GLU A 239 19.00 -7.61 -7.12
C GLU A 239 18.86 -6.32 -6.28
N PRO A 240 19.90 -5.85 -5.57
CA PRO A 240 19.80 -4.70 -4.66
C PRO A 240 19.39 -3.41 -5.37
N ASP A 241 19.80 -3.22 -6.62
CA ASP A 241 19.38 -2.07 -7.42
C ASP A 241 17.89 -2.09 -7.72
N LEU A 242 17.32 -3.26 -8.03
CA LEU A 242 15.87 -3.43 -8.25
C LEU A 242 15.09 -3.06 -6.97
N VAL A 243 15.58 -3.50 -5.81
CA VAL A 243 14.99 -3.18 -4.50
C VAL A 243 15.01 -1.66 -4.25
N LEU A 244 16.15 -1.00 -4.50
CA LEU A 244 16.27 0.45 -4.34
C LEU A 244 15.30 1.22 -5.24
N ARG A 245 15.18 0.83 -6.51
CA ARG A 245 14.26 1.46 -7.47
C ARG A 245 12.80 1.31 -7.05
N ALA A 246 12.40 0.14 -6.55
CA ALA A 246 11.06 -0.09 -6.03
C ALA A 246 10.74 0.80 -4.81
N VAL A 247 11.69 0.92 -3.87
CA VAL A 247 11.57 1.79 -2.69
C VAL A 247 11.47 3.27 -3.10
N LYS A 248 12.29 3.74 -4.05
CA LYS A 248 12.21 5.11 -4.58
C LYS A 248 10.84 5.41 -5.18
N ALA A 249 10.34 4.54 -6.06
CA ALA A 249 9.03 4.72 -6.68
C ALA A 249 7.91 4.84 -5.63
N ALA A 250 7.94 3.99 -4.61
CA ALA A 250 6.95 4.00 -3.54
C ALA A 250 7.03 5.28 -2.68
N LEU A 251 8.23 5.76 -2.34
CA LEU A 251 8.41 7.02 -1.60
C LEU A 251 7.94 8.24 -2.39
N MET A 252 8.32 8.32 -3.67
CA MET A 252 7.88 9.42 -4.55
C MET A 252 6.35 9.49 -4.63
N ALA A 253 5.70 8.35 -4.79
CA ALA A 253 4.24 8.28 -4.87
C ALA A 253 3.55 8.62 -3.54
N ASN A 254 4.11 8.23 -2.40
CA ASN A 254 3.60 8.63 -1.08
C ASN A 254 3.63 10.16 -0.91
N ARG A 255 4.78 10.79 -1.22
CA ARG A 255 4.93 12.25 -1.18
C ARG A 255 3.96 12.94 -2.13
N PHE A 256 3.86 12.43 -3.36
CA PHE A 256 2.92 12.95 -4.36
C PHE A 256 1.47 12.96 -3.83
N LEU A 257 1.00 11.88 -3.22
CA LEU A 257 -0.37 11.81 -2.68
C LEU A 257 -0.59 12.73 -1.48
N LYS A 258 0.43 12.98 -0.66
CA LYS A 258 0.35 13.96 0.45
C LYS A 258 0.17 15.39 -0.08
N GLU A 259 0.88 15.73 -1.14
CA GLU A 259 0.91 17.07 -1.71
C GLU A 259 -0.25 17.33 -2.68
N ASN A 260 -0.84 16.28 -3.26
CA ASN A 260 -1.85 16.38 -4.31
C ASN A 260 -3.22 15.82 -3.87
N LYS A 261 -3.93 16.58 -3.01
CA LYS A 261 -5.25 16.20 -2.46
C LYS A 261 -6.25 15.81 -3.57
N SER A 262 -6.28 16.52 -4.69
CA SER A 262 -7.20 16.23 -5.81
C SER A 262 -6.93 14.86 -6.44
N GLU A 263 -5.67 14.48 -6.62
CA GLU A 263 -5.30 13.18 -7.18
C GLU A 263 -5.55 12.05 -6.16
N PHE A 264 -5.31 12.32 -4.88
CA PHE A 264 -5.71 11.40 -3.81
C PHE A 264 -7.21 11.10 -3.85
N ILE A 265 -8.05 12.15 -3.91
CA ILE A 265 -9.52 12.00 -3.94
C ILE A 265 -9.97 11.21 -5.18
N LYS A 266 -9.43 11.50 -6.37
CA LYS A 266 -9.73 10.75 -7.60
C LYS A 266 -9.35 9.28 -7.47
N LEU A 267 -8.18 9.00 -6.89
CA LEU A 267 -7.69 7.65 -6.70
C LEU A 267 -8.53 6.89 -5.67
N LEU A 268 -8.86 7.53 -4.55
CA LEU A 268 -9.72 6.98 -3.50
C LEU A 268 -11.12 6.63 -4.06
N ALA A 269 -11.72 7.52 -4.83
CA ALA A 269 -13.03 7.27 -5.47
C ALA A 269 -12.97 6.03 -6.37
N LYS A 270 -11.94 5.91 -7.19
CA LYS A 270 -11.78 4.78 -8.10
C LYS A 270 -11.53 3.45 -7.40
N GLU A 271 -10.67 3.45 -6.37
CA GLU A 271 -10.21 2.21 -5.74
C GLU A 271 -11.12 1.74 -4.59
N SER A 272 -11.84 2.67 -3.94
CA SER A 272 -12.64 2.40 -2.75
C SER A 272 -14.10 2.80 -2.87
N GLY A 273 -14.53 3.39 -4.00
CA GLY A 273 -15.92 3.80 -4.23
C GLY A 273 -16.37 4.99 -3.38
N VAL A 274 -15.45 5.75 -2.79
CA VAL A 274 -15.76 6.96 -2.02
C VAL A 274 -15.92 8.13 -2.98
N ASN A 275 -17.16 8.37 -3.41
CA ASN A 275 -17.49 9.43 -4.38
C ASN A 275 -17.86 10.77 -3.73
N ASP A 276 -18.08 10.82 -2.42
CA ASP A 276 -18.35 12.05 -1.68
C ASP A 276 -17.04 12.83 -1.46
N PRO A 277 -16.88 14.03 -2.09
CA PRO A 277 -15.64 14.80 -1.99
C PRO A 277 -15.34 15.30 -0.57
N VAL A 278 -16.37 15.54 0.24
CA VAL A 278 -16.21 15.99 1.63
C VAL A 278 -15.64 14.86 2.48
N VAL A 279 -16.24 13.67 2.37
CA VAL A 279 -15.74 12.47 3.07
C VAL A 279 -14.32 12.12 2.61
N ALA A 280 -14.05 12.16 1.31
CA ALA A 280 -12.73 11.91 0.75
C ALA A 280 -11.70 12.95 1.23
N GLY A 281 -12.11 14.22 1.36
CA GLY A 281 -11.29 15.29 1.91
C GLY A 281 -10.89 15.04 3.38
N LEU A 282 -11.85 14.65 4.22
CA LEU A 282 -11.60 14.31 5.63
C LEU A 282 -10.66 13.10 5.76
N ILE A 283 -10.86 12.08 4.91
CA ILE A 283 -9.98 10.91 4.88
C ILE A 283 -8.55 11.33 4.50
N HIS A 284 -8.39 12.21 3.50
CA HIS A 284 -7.07 12.73 3.12
C HIS A 284 -6.39 13.44 4.28
N GLU A 285 -7.06 14.35 4.96
CA GLU A 285 -6.51 15.11 6.09
C GLU A 285 -6.06 14.23 7.27
N GLU A 286 -6.71 13.09 7.45
CA GLU A 286 -6.34 12.12 8.48
C GLU A 286 -5.19 11.22 8.03
N ILE A 287 -5.27 10.66 6.82
CA ILE A 287 -4.31 9.65 6.38
C ILE A 287 -2.95 10.22 5.95
N VAL A 288 -2.90 11.45 5.44
CA VAL A 288 -1.62 12.08 5.06
C VAL A 288 -0.65 12.22 6.24
N LYS A 289 -1.19 12.32 7.47
CA LYS A 289 -0.39 12.32 8.70
C LYS A 289 0.25 10.96 9.00
N LEU A 290 -0.33 9.89 8.45
CA LEU A 290 0.16 8.53 8.61
C LEU A 290 1.08 8.09 7.46
N TYR A 291 1.05 8.74 6.29
CA TYR A 291 1.96 8.40 5.21
C TYR A 291 3.40 8.76 5.57
N SER A 292 4.29 7.78 5.42
CA SER A 292 5.72 7.95 5.69
C SER A 292 6.39 8.83 4.63
N ASP A 293 7.11 9.86 5.05
CA ASP A 293 7.94 10.69 4.18
C ASP A 293 9.32 10.07 3.95
N THR A 294 9.72 9.18 4.84
CA THR A 294 11.07 8.63 4.89
C THR A 294 11.17 7.16 4.52
N GLY A 295 10.08 6.43 4.63
CA GLY A 295 10.09 4.98 4.51
C GLY A 295 10.73 4.24 5.70
N LEU A 296 11.19 4.98 6.71
CA LEU A 296 11.82 4.40 7.89
C LEU A 296 10.79 3.91 8.90
N VAL A 297 11.17 2.94 9.69
CA VAL A 297 10.46 2.46 10.88
C VAL A 297 11.25 2.91 12.09
N SER A 298 10.58 3.46 13.11
CA SER A 298 11.25 3.85 14.35
C SER A 298 11.75 2.64 15.13
N ASP A 299 12.78 2.84 15.94
CA ASP A 299 13.31 1.77 16.79
C ASP A 299 12.25 1.24 17.76
N GLU A 300 11.41 2.11 18.31
CA GLU A 300 10.28 1.74 19.18
C GLU A 300 9.31 0.81 18.44
N ALA A 301 8.86 1.18 17.24
CA ALA A 301 7.96 0.34 16.44
C ALA A 301 8.63 -0.99 16.02
N MET A 302 9.93 -0.99 15.81
CA MET A 302 10.69 -2.20 15.50
C MET A 302 10.76 -3.14 16.70
N GLN A 303 11.01 -2.62 17.90
CA GLN A 303 10.98 -3.39 19.14
C GLN A 303 9.57 -3.94 19.41
N GLU A 304 8.52 -3.16 19.13
CA GLU A 304 7.13 -3.62 19.27
C GLU A 304 6.82 -4.76 18.29
N PHE A 305 7.29 -4.72 17.03
CA PHE A 305 7.17 -5.84 16.10
C PHE A 305 7.82 -7.12 16.65
N ILE A 306 9.02 -7.00 17.22
CA ILE A 306 9.74 -8.13 17.81
C ILE A 306 8.97 -8.66 19.01
N ALA A 307 8.60 -7.80 19.96
CA ALA A 307 7.91 -8.18 21.20
C ALA A 307 6.59 -8.90 20.91
N ASN A 308 5.74 -8.30 20.07
CA ASN A 308 4.45 -8.89 19.70
C ASN A 308 4.61 -10.21 18.94
N SER A 309 5.67 -10.35 18.14
CA SER A 309 5.96 -11.57 17.40
C SER A 309 6.47 -12.67 18.33
N LYS A 310 7.39 -12.35 19.25
CA LYS A 310 7.90 -13.29 20.26
C LYS A 310 6.78 -13.82 21.16
N GLU A 311 5.89 -12.94 21.63
CA GLU A 311 4.73 -13.33 22.45
C GLU A 311 3.81 -14.30 21.69
N ALA A 312 3.43 -13.92 20.45
CA ALA A 312 2.51 -14.72 19.63
C ALA A 312 3.06 -16.10 19.27
N LEU A 313 4.39 -16.21 19.07
CA LEU A 313 5.09 -17.44 18.69
C LEU A 313 5.68 -18.20 19.87
N LYS A 314 5.61 -17.64 21.09
CA LYS A 314 6.28 -18.18 22.31
C LYS A 314 7.78 -18.37 22.11
N VAL A 315 8.43 -17.43 21.41
CA VAL A 315 9.87 -17.45 21.16
C VAL A 315 10.61 -16.75 22.29
N SER A 316 11.55 -17.46 22.93
CA SER A 316 12.35 -16.93 24.06
C SER A 316 13.71 -16.34 23.61
N ARG A 317 14.25 -16.75 22.44
CA ARG A 317 15.56 -16.25 21.97
C ARG A 317 15.54 -14.73 21.72
N GLU A 318 16.71 -14.13 21.82
CA GLU A 318 16.91 -12.77 21.36
C GLU A 318 16.75 -12.66 19.82
N VAL A 319 16.15 -11.56 19.36
CA VAL A 319 15.90 -11.28 17.95
C VAL A 319 16.40 -9.87 17.66
N SER A 320 17.35 -9.76 16.76
CA SER A 320 17.88 -8.47 16.30
C SER A 320 16.91 -7.81 15.33
N THR A 321 16.87 -6.46 15.34
CA THR A 321 16.14 -5.68 14.33
C THR A 321 16.59 -6.00 12.91
N LEU A 322 17.88 -6.33 12.72
CA LEU A 322 18.43 -6.73 11.41
C LEU A 322 17.91 -8.09 10.91
N GLU A 323 17.35 -8.92 11.80
CA GLU A 323 16.69 -10.16 11.40
C GLU A 323 15.32 -9.93 10.78
N ILE A 324 14.68 -8.79 11.05
CA ILE A 324 13.33 -8.47 10.55
C ILE A 324 13.30 -7.34 9.53
N ALA A 325 14.34 -6.48 9.49
CA ALA A 325 14.36 -5.32 8.59
C ALA A 325 15.75 -5.02 8.03
N ASP A 326 15.77 -4.48 6.81
CA ASP A 326 16.92 -3.81 6.19
C ASP A 326 16.46 -2.46 5.64
N LEU A 327 16.55 -1.42 6.46
CA LEU A 327 16.13 -0.07 6.10
C LEU A 327 17.22 0.74 5.38
N SER A 328 18.33 0.12 4.98
CA SER A 328 19.39 0.78 4.22
C SER A 328 18.89 1.31 2.87
N PHE A 329 17.97 0.58 2.23
CA PHE A 329 17.33 0.99 0.97
C PHE A 329 16.47 2.25 1.13
N ALA A 330 15.70 2.36 2.21
CA ALA A 330 14.93 3.57 2.50
C ALA A 330 15.84 4.77 2.76
N ARG A 331 16.92 4.59 3.55
CA ARG A 331 17.92 5.65 3.80
C ARG A 331 18.61 6.09 2.50
N LYS A 332 19.02 5.14 1.66
CA LYS A 332 19.64 5.43 0.36
C LYS A 332 18.68 6.14 -0.59
N ALA A 333 17.43 5.64 -0.72
CA ALA A 333 16.41 6.30 -1.52
C ALA A 333 16.19 7.75 -1.07
N LEU A 334 16.13 8.01 0.25
CA LEU A 334 15.99 9.34 0.82
C LEU A 334 17.12 10.28 0.45
N SER A 335 18.37 9.79 0.47
CA SER A 335 19.54 10.60 0.11
C SER A 335 19.58 10.96 -1.37
N GLU A 336 19.01 10.11 -2.23
CA GLU A 336 19.02 10.29 -3.69
C GLU A 336 17.75 11.03 -4.22
N LEU A 337 16.70 11.19 -3.40
CA LEU A 337 15.46 11.88 -3.74
C LEU A 337 15.37 13.32 -3.16
N LYS A 338 16.49 13.85 -2.70
CA LYS A 338 16.58 15.24 -2.20
C LYS A 338 16.52 16.26 -3.31
#